data_109e5d5e4c2c55a8d4a164c56719f086
#
_entry.id   109e5d5e4c2c55a8d4a164c56719f086
#
_cell.length_a   1.000
_cell.length_b   1.000
_cell.length_c   1.000
_cell.angle_alpha   90.00
_cell.angle_beta   90.00
_cell.angle_gamma   90.00
#
_symmetry.space_group_name_H-M   'P 1'
#
loop_
_entity.id
_entity.type
_entity.pdbx_description
1 polymer ?
#
loop_
_entity_poly.entity_id
_entity_poly.type
_entity_poly.pdbx_seq_one_letter_code
_entity_poly.pdbx_strand_id
1 'polypeptide(L)'
;MKVALITGVTGQDGSYLSEFLLDKGYEVHGIIRRSSVDYRERIAHLEGQPHFHLHYADMSDSMGLIKVIAKVRPDEIYNLAAQSHVQVSFDSPEFTADIDAVGVLRILEAVRACGLADTCRIYQASTSELYGKVEEVPQNENTPFHPYSPYAVAKLYGYWIVKEYREAYNMFCCSGILFNHESERRGETFVTRKITLAAARIAQGKQDKLYLGNLSSLRDWGYAKDYVECMWLILQHETPEDFVIATGEQHSVREFCDLALKEVGITLEFTGEGADEKGVCVAGPEELVGKTLIEVSPDFYRPTDVVNLWGDPTKAKKALGWNPAKTSFEELVKLMVRHDMQKVAADHAAEQARVNLAEYLEKGIVK
;
A
#
# COMPACT_ATOMS: atom_id res chain seq x y z
N MET A 1 8.68 12.01 -25.47
CA MET A 1 8.22 11.88 -24.07
C MET A 1 7.48 10.56 -23.98
N LYS A 2 7.82 9.69 -23.02
CA LYS A 2 7.08 8.43 -22.80
C LYS A 2 5.74 8.72 -22.14
N VAL A 3 4.74 7.91 -22.44
CA VAL A 3 3.38 8.01 -21.90
C VAL A 3 3.14 6.83 -20.94
N ALA A 4 2.82 7.12 -19.69
CA ALA A 4 2.48 6.13 -18.67
C ALA A 4 1.00 6.20 -18.30
N LEU A 5 0.36 5.03 -18.17
CA LEU A 5 -1.00 4.89 -17.65
C LEU A 5 -0.95 4.15 -16.31
N ILE A 6 -1.50 4.76 -15.27
CA ILE A 6 -1.52 4.22 -13.91
C ILE A 6 -2.97 3.93 -13.51
N THR A 7 -3.31 2.67 -13.22
CA THR A 7 -4.54 2.34 -12.51
C THR A 7 -4.30 2.45 -11.00
N GLY A 8 -5.32 2.81 -10.22
CA GLY A 8 -5.14 3.00 -8.77
C GLY A 8 -4.28 4.24 -8.42
N VAL A 9 -4.28 5.24 -9.28
CA VAL A 9 -3.46 6.47 -9.17
C VAL A 9 -3.69 7.24 -7.85
N THR A 10 -4.86 7.13 -7.25
CA THR A 10 -5.21 7.77 -5.96
C THR A 10 -4.74 6.98 -4.72
N GLY A 11 -4.16 5.79 -4.93
CA GLY A 11 -3.57 4.98 -3.87
C GLY A 11 -2.21 5.53 -3.40
N GLN A 12 -1.65 4.90 -2.36
CA GLN A 12 -0.30 5.21 -1.88
C GLN A 12 0.72 5.16 -3.03
N ASP A 13 0.86 4.00 -3.65
CA ASP A 13 1.87 3.75 -4.67
C ASP A 13 1.61 4.55 -5.94
N GLY A 14 0.33 4.63 -6.37
CA GLY A 14 -0.05 5.39 -7.55
C GLY A 14 0.29 6.87 -7.44
N SER A 15 0.13 7.46 -6.26
CA SER A 15 0.48 8.86 -6.02
C SER A 15 1.99 9.10 -6.08
N TYR A 16 2.80 8.26 -5.44
CA TYR A 16 4.27 8.37 -5.49
C TYR A 16 4.82 8.04 -6.88
N LEU A 17 4.27 7.03 -7.55
CA LEU A 17 4.68 6.69 -8.90
C LEU A 17 4.37 7.82 -9.88
N SER A 18 3.25 8.51 -9.71
CA SER A 18 2.92 9.68 -10.53
C SER A 18 3.95 10.78 -10.38
N GLU A 19 4.32 11.15 -9.15
CA GLU A 19 5.39 12.12 -8.88
C GLU A 19 6.72 11.68 -9.53
N PHE A 20 7.10 10.43 -9.29
CA PHE A 20 8.36 9.88 -9.78
C PHE A 20 8.45 9.87 -11.31
N LEU A 21 7.36 9.53 -12.01
CA LEU A 21 7.33 9.52 -13.47
C LEU A 21 7.30 10.93 -14.05
N LEU A 22 6.58 11.88 -13.43
CA LEU A 22 6.60 13.29 -13.83
C LEU A 22 8.01 13.87 -13.71
N ASP A 23 8.72 13.59 -12.62
CA ASP A 23 10.12 14.01 -12.40
C ASP A 23 11.06 13.41 -13.45
N LYS A 24 10.73 12.23 -13.99
CA LYS A 24 11.45 11.61 -15.12
C LYS A 24 11.05 12.12 -16.51
N GLY A 25 10.13 13.07 -16.59
CA GLY A 25 9.68 13.67 -17.84
C GLY A 25 8.69 12.82 -18.64
N TYR A 26 7.90 11.97 -17.95
CA TYR A 26 6.78 11.26 -18.57
C TYR A 26 5.54 12.14 -18.70
N GLU A 27 4.68 11.81 -19.65
CA GLU A 27 3.28 12.19 -19.64
C GLU A 27 2.50 11.12 -18.86
N VAL A 28 1.89 11.51 -17.74
CA VAL A 28 1.27 10.59 -16.79
C VAL A 28 -0.25 10.68 -16.87
N HIS A 29 -0.87 9.55 -17.15
CA HIS A 29 -2.32 9.38 -17.17
C HIS A 29 -2.76 8.48 -16.03
N GLY A 30 -3.67 8.95 -15.18
CA GLY A 30 -4.22 8.20 -14.06
C GLY A 30 -5.66 7.75 -14.33
N ILE A 31 -5.99 6.50 -13.99
CA ILE A 31 -7.38 6.02 -13.96
C ILE A 31 -7.94 6.20 -12.56
N ILE A 32 -9.09 6.88 -12.48
CA ILE A 32 -9.89 7.06 -11.26
C ILE A 32 -11.30 6.52 -11.46
N ARG A 33 -11.90 6.00 -10.39
CA ARG A 33 -13.30 5.58 -10.40
C ARG A 33 -14.24 6.78 -10.25
N ARG A 34 -15.46 6.67 -10.74
CA ARG A 34 -16.50 7.65 -10.39
C ARG A 34 -16.94 7.44 -8.96
N SER A 35 -17.00 8.53 -8.19
CA SER A 35 -17.47 8.54 -6.81
C SER A 35 -18.18 9.85 -6.53
N SER A 36 -19.14 9.84 -5.59
CA SER A 36 -19.76 11.03 -5.04
C SER A 36 -18.91 11.68 -3.93
N VAL A 37 -17.88 10.98 -3.46
CA VAL A 37 -16.92 11.48 -2.45
C VAL A 37 -15.59 11.71 -3.12
N ASP A 38 -14.94 12.82 -2.83
CA ASP A 38 -13.58 13.09 -3.29
C ASP A 38 -12.57 12.22 -2.51
N TYR A 39 -11.77 11.45 -3.21
CA TYR A 39 -10.73 10.58 -2.68
C TYR A 39 -9.37 10.84 -3.34
N ARG A 40 -9.19 12.06 -3.92
CA ARG A 40 -7.99 12.45 -4.66
C ARG A 40 -6.95 13.18 -3.80
N GLU A 41 -7.14 13.23 -2.49
CA GLU A 41 -6.26 13.94 -1.54
C GLU A 41 -4.76 13.68 -1.82
N ARG A 42 -4.38 12.39 -2.07
CA ARG A 42 -2.98 12.01 -2.31
C ARG A 42 -2.39 12.54 -3.61
N ILE A 43 -3.23 12.94 -4.56
CA ILE A 43 -2.82 13.45 -5.89
C ILE A 43 -3.28 14.89 -6.13
N ALA A 44 -3.93 15.53 -5.16
CA ALA A 44 -4.49 16.88 -5.33
C ALA A 44 -3.43 17.91 -5.75
N HIS A 45 -2.20 17.78 -5.25
CA HIS A 45 -1.07 18.64 -5.60
C HIS A 45 -0.55 18.45 -7.04
N LEU A 46 -0.96 17.36 -7.72
CA LEU A 46 -0.63 17.09 -9.12
C LEU A 46 -1.69 17.62 -10.08
N GLU A 47 -2.89 17.94 -9.59
CA GLU A 47 -3.96 18.45 -10.44
C GLU A 47 -3.58 19.81 -11.05
N GLY A 48 -3.81 19.94 -12.34
CA GLY A 48 -3.44 21.15 -13.09
C GLY A 48 -1.99 21.19 -13.58
N GLN A 49 -1.17 20.21 -13.28
CA GLN A 49 0.15 20.08 -13.90
C GLN A 49 0.04 19.71 -15.38
N PRO A 50 0.87 20.28 -16.29
CA PRO A 50 0.71 20.13 -17.75
C PRO A 50 0.74 18.68 -18.25
N HIS A 51 1.48 17.80 -17.57
CA HIS A 51 1.71 16.42 -17.99
C HIS A 51 1.02 15.39 -17.08
N PHE A 52 0.03 15.82 -16.29
CA PHE A 52 -0.76 14.92 -15.43
C PHE A 52 -2.24 14.97 -15.82
N HIS A 53 -2.79 13.82 -16.20
CA HIS A 53 -4.15 13.71 -16.75
C HIS A 53 -4.94 12.62 -16.03
N LEU A 54 -6.20 12.87 -15.73
CA LEU A 54 -7.09 11.91 -15.10
C LEU A 54 -8.18 11.43 -16.04
N HIS A 55 -8.49 10.14 -16.01
CA HIS A 55 -9.53 9.48 -16.79
C HIS A 55 -10.45 8.66 -15.89
N TYR A 56 -11.75 8.68 -16.18
CA TYR A 56 -12.72 7.86 -15.49
C TYR A 56 -12.84 6.48 -16.15
N ALA A 57 -12.49 5.43 -15.42
CA ALA A 57 -12.76 4.03 -15.75
C ALA A 57 -12.75 3.18 -14.47
N ASP A 58 -13.17 1.93 -14.58
CA ASP A 58 -13.21 0.96 -13.47
C ASP A 58 -12.63 -0.37 -13.94
N MET A 59 -11.95 -1.10 -13.06
CA MET A 59 -11.40 -2.44 -13.37
C MET A 59 -12.48 -3.46 -13.69
N SER A 60 -13.73 -3.21 -13.29
CA SER A 60 -14.90 -4.02 -13.64
C SER A 60 -15.51 -3.68 -15.02
N ASP A 61 -15.07 -2.58 -15.68
CA ASP A 61 -15.61 -2.10 -16.96
C ASP A 61 -14.61 -2.25 -18.11
N SER A 62 -14.69 -3.37 -18.83
CA SER A 62 -13.81 -3.64 -19.98
C SER A 62 -13.88 -2.55 -21.05
N MET A 63 -15.08 -2.04 -21.35
CA MET A 63 -15.24 -1.02 -22.40
C MET A 63 -14.68 0.32 -21.97
N GLY A 64 -14.80 0.70 -20.71
CA GLY A 64 -14.18 1.89 -20.14
C GLY A 64 -12.66 1.83 -20.24
N LEU A 65 -12.07 0.69 -19.88
CA LEU A 65 -10.61 0.47 -19.99
C LEU A 65 -10.13 0.54 -21.46
N ILE A 66 -10.82 -0.13 -22.39
CA ILE A 66 -10.50 -0.07 -23.83
C ILE A 66 -10.53 1.38 -24.35
N LYS A 67 -11.57 2.16 -23.99
CA LYS A 67 -11.68 3.56 -24.43
C LYS A 67 -10.51 4.43 -23.92
N VAL A 68 -10.11 4.25 -22.68
CA VAL A 68 -8.98 5.00 -22.10
C VAL A 68 -7.68 4.58 -22.76
N ILE A 69 -7.40 3.28 -22.88
CA ILE A 69 -6.16 2.76 -23.48
C ILE A 69 -6.06 3.15 -24.97
N ALA A 70 -7.16 3.07 -25.72
CA ALA A 70 -7.20 3.49 -27.12
C ALA A 70 -6.93 5.00 -27.32
N LYS A 71 -7.42 5.83 -26.37
CA LYS A 71 -7.21 7.29 -26.39
C LYS A 71 -5.79 7.67 -26.00
N VAL A 72 -5.27 7.07 -24.92
CA VAL A 72 -3.97 7.40 -24.34
C VAL A 72 -2.82 6.80 -25.12
N ARG A 73 -2.98 5.56 -25.63
CA ARG A 73 -1.95 4.76 -26.31
C ARG A 73 -0.63 4.72 -25.51
N PRO A 74 -0.66 4.21 -24.26
CA PRO A 74 0.49 4.28 -23.38
C PRO A 74 1.67 3.41 -23.85
N ASP A 75 2.88 3.89 -23.60
CA ASP A 75 4.12 3.11 -23.73
C ASP A 75 4.27 2.14 -22.54
N GLU A 76 3.79 2.57 -21.36
CA GLU A 76 3.89 1.80 -20.12
C GLU A 76 2.56 1.85 -19.34
N ILE A 77 2.13 0.70 -18.84
CA ILE A 77 0.97 0.58 -17.93
C ILE A 77 1.44 0.06 -16.59
N TYR A 78 1.08 0.76 -15.52
CA TYR A 78 1.29 0.33 -14.13
C TYR A 78 -0.08 -0.01 -13.53
N ASN A 79 -0.38 -1.31 -13.44
CA ASN A 79 -1.64 -1.79 -12.88
C ASN A 79 -1.52 -1.96 -11.36
N LEU A 80 -1.90 -0.90 -10.64
CA LEU A 80 -1.84 -0.84 -9.17
C LEU A 80 -3.23 -0.90 -8.52
N ALA A 81 -4.31 -0.82 -9.33
CA ALA A 81 -5.67 -0.88 -8.82
C ALA A 81 -6.00 -2.27 -8.26
N ALA A 82 -6.50 -2.30 -7.04
CA ALA A 82 -6.89 -3.51 -6.36
C ALA A 82 -7.90 -3.22 -5.22
N GLN A 83 -8.65 -4.26 -4.81
CA GLN A 83 -9.19 -4.36 -3.46
C GLN A 83 -8.07 -4.94 -2.58
N SER A 84 -7.26 -4.09 -1.94
CA SER A 84 -6.00 -4.49 -1.29
C SER A 84 -6.12 -4.83 0.20
N HIS A 85 -7.30 -4.75 0.78
CA HIS A 85 -7.51 -5.03 2.19
C HIS A 85 -7.85 -6.52 2.39
N VAL A 86 -6.90 -7.31 2.91
CA VAL A 86 -7.03 -8.77 3.04
C VAL A 86 -8.28 -9.16 3.83
N GLN A 87 -8.57 -8.49 4.97
CA GLN A 87 -9.76 -8.81 5.77
C GLN A 87 -11.05 -8.62 4.95
N VAL A 88 -11.17 -7.53 4.21
CA VAL A 88 -12.36 -7.26 3.37
C VAL A 88 -12.57 -8.34 2.30
N SER A 89 -11.53 -9.05 1.87
CA SER A 89 -11.68 -10.13 0.90
C SER A 89 -12.48 -11.33 1.43
N PHE A 90 -12.51 -11.54 2.75
CA PHE A 90 -13.37 -12.57 3.36
C PHE A 90 -14.84 -12.16 3.36
N ASP A 91 -15.13 -10.86 3.48
CA ASP A 91 -16.48 -10.33 3.47
C ASP A 91 -17.03 -10.14 2.04
N SER A 92 -16.14 -9.87 1.08
CA SER A 92 -16.47 -9.54 -0.31
C SER A 92 -15.59 -10.29 -1.32
N PRO A 93 -15.61 -11.65 -1.32
CA PRO A 93 -14.69 -12.44 -2.15
C PRO A 93 -14.96 -12.32 -3.66
N GLU A 94 -16.20 -12.22 -4.09
CA GLU A 94 -16.56 -12.06 -5.51
C GLU A 94 -16.09 -10.71 -6.06
N PHE A 95 -16.31 -9.63 -5.32
CA PHE A 95 -15.81 -8.30 -5.70
C PHE A 95 -14.29 -8.28 -5.77
N THR A 96 -13.63 -8.91 -4.79
CA THR A 96 -12.17 -9.03 -4.79
C THR A 96 -11.67 -9.79 -6.02
N ALA A 97 -12.30 -10.91 -6.37
CA ALA A 97 -11.95 -11.69 -7.57
C ALA A 97 -12.20 -10.90 -8.86
N ASP A 98 -13.31 -10.17 -8.96
CA ASP A 98 -13.62 -9.39 -10.16
C ASP A 98 -12.60 -8.28 -10.42
N ILE A 99 -12.16 -7.60 -9.38
CA ILE A 99 -11.19 -6.50 -9.49
C ILE A 99 -9.76 -7.03 -9.61
N ASP A 100 -9.34 -7.92 -8.71
CA ASP A 100 -7.92 -8.29 -8.53
C ASP A 100 -7.47 -9.43 -9.45
N ALA A 101 -8.42 -10.23 -9.96
CA ALA A 101 -8.15 -11.30 -10.92
C ALA A 101 -8.64 -10.91 -12.32
N VAL A 102 -9.95 -10.83 -12.53
CA VAL A 102 -10.54 -10.56 -13.85
C VAL A 102 -10.19 -9.16 -14.36
N GLY A 103 -10.03 -8.17 -13.46
CA GLY A 103 -9.58 -6.83 -13.81
C GLY A 103 -8.20 -6.82 -14.48
N VAL A 104 -7.27 -7.68 -14.04
CA VAL A 104 -5.96 -7.85 -14.69
C VAL A 104 -6.12 -8.36 -16.11
N LEU A 105 -6.93 -9.39 -16.32
CA LEU A 105 -7.24 -9.92 -17.64
C LEU A 105 -7.85 -8.84 -18.55
N ARG A 106 -8.75 -7.99 -18.02
CA ARG A 106 -9.35 -6.89 -18.78
C ARG A 106 -8.32 -5.88 -19.29
N ILE A 107 -7.29 -5.56 -18.51
CA ILE A 107 -6.17 -4.70 -18.96
C ILE A 107 -5.39 -5.36 -20.10
N LEU A 108 -5.01 -6.63 -19.93
CA LEU A 108 -4.24 -7.37 -20.95
C LEU A 108 -5.02 -7.45 -22.29
N GLU A 109 -6.29 -7.80 -22.21
CA GLU A 109 -7.18 -7.86 -23.39
C GLU A 109 -7.43 -6.46 -24.00
N ALA A 110 -7.55 -5.41 -23.19
CA ALA A 110 -7.69 -4.06 -23.70
C ALA A 110 -6.44 -3.60 -24.47
N VAL A 111 -5.24 -3.92 -23.99
CA VAL A 111 -3.98 -3.65 -24.70
C VAL A 111 -3.92 -4.38 -26.04
N ARG A 112 -4.31 -5.66 -26.09
CA ARG A 112 -4.39 -6.45 -27.31
C ARG A 112 -5.43 -5.89 -28.29
N ALA A 113 -6.63 -5.60 -27.80
CA ALA A 113 -7.71 -5.04 -28.61
C ALA A 113 -7.36 -3.67 -29.22
N CYS A 114 -6.50 -2.89 -28.54
CA CYS A 114 -6.01 -1.61 -29.04
C CYS A 114 -4.78 -1.73 -29.97
N GLY A 115 -4.30 -2.94 -30.28
CA GLY A 115 -3.13 -3.18 -31.12
C GLY A 115 -1.83 -2.65 -30.49
N LEU A 116 -1.68 -2.77 -29.17
CA LEU A 116 -0.51 -2.30 -28.43
C LEU A 116 0.33 -3.44 -27.83
N ALA A 117 0.00 -4.70 -28.14
CA ALA A 117 0.66 -5.87 -27.56
C ALA A 117 2.19 -5.87 -27.72
N ASP A 118 2.68 -5.41 -28.86
CA ASP A 118 4.11 -5.41 -29.20
C ASP A 118 4.87 -4.17 -28.68
N THR A 119 4.15 -3.12 -28.22
CA THR A 119 4.77 -1.82 -27.92
C THR A 119 4.59 -1.36 -26.48
N CYS A 120 3.52 -1.78 -25.83
CA CYS A 120 3.19 -1.37 -24.47
C CYS A 120 3.80 -2.33 -23.46
N ARG A 121 4.56 -1.82 -22.49
CA ARG A 121 5.09 -2.59 -21.36
C ARG A 121 4.13 -2.51 -20.18
N ILE A 122 3.85 -3.63 -19.53
CA ILE A 122 2.84 -3.73 -18.47
C ILE A 122 3.49 -4.22 -17.18
N TYR A 123 3.38 -3.42 -16.13
CA TYR A 123 3.68 -3.80 -14.76
C TYR A 123 2.40 -4.19 -14.03
N GLN A 124 2.39 -5.37 -13.43
CA GLN A 124 1.33 -5.85 -12.54
C GLN A 124 1.81 -5.83 -11.10
N ALA A 125 1.15 -5.07 -10.23
CA ALA A 125 1.35 -5.18 -8.80
C ALA A 125 0.82 -6.53 -8.30
N SER A 126 1.73 -7.44 -7.96
CA SER A 126 1.45 -8.68 -7.27
C SER A 126 1.68 -8.50 -5.77
N THR A 127 1.82 -9.56 -4.98
CA THR A 127 1.86 -9.47 -3.52
C THR A 127 2.61 -10.64 -2.90
N SER A 128 3.28 -10.43 -1.78
CA SER A 128 3.86 -11.48 -0.94
C SER A 128 2.82 -12.44 -0.34
N GLU A 129 1.54 -12.02 -0.29
CA GLU A 129 0.43 -12.88 0.15
C GLU A 129 0.23 -14.12 -0.73
N LEU A 130 0.83 -14.16 -1.95
CA LEU A 130 0.85 -15.36 -2.79
C LEU A 130 1.53 -16.54 -2.07
N TYR A 131 2.57 -16.25 -1.27
CA TYR A 131 3.29 -17.28 -0.51
C TYR A 131 2.45 -17.87 0.61
N GLY A 132 1.57 -17.06 1.23
CA GLY A 132 0.54 -17.48 2.18
C GLY A 132 1.07 -18.37 3.30
N LYS A 133 0.72 -19.66 3.27
CA LYS A 133 1.29 -20.66 4.17
C LYS A 133 2.69 -21.03 3.66
N VAL A 134 3.67 -20.21 4.03
CA VAL A 134 5.04 -20.27 3.50
C VAL A 134 5.70 -21.64 3.68
N GLU A 135 6.36 -22.12 2.62
CA GLU A 135 7.06 -23.41 2.61
C GLU A 135 8.56 -23.24 2.85
N GLU A 136 9.10 -22.05 2.58
CA GLU A 136 10.51 -21.71 2.80
C GLU A 136 10.71 -20.22 3.13
N VAL A 137 11.81 -19.89 3.79
CA VAL A 137 12.21 -18.52 4.15
C VAL A 137 13.71 -18.32 3.90
N PRO A 138 14.14 -17.17 3.37
CA PRO A 138 13.28 -16.10 2.80
C PRO A 138 12.63 -16.53 1.49
N GLN A 139 11.50 -15.89 1.12
CA GLN A 139 10.79 -16.17 -0.12
C GLN A 139 11.43 -15.45 -1.30
N ASN A 140 11.53 -16.13 -2.43
CA ASN A 140 12.03 -15.60 -3.70
C ASN A 140 11.09 -15.98 -4.86
N GLU A 141 11.48 -15.65 -6.09
CA GLU A 141 10.65 -15.85 -7.29
C GLU A 141 10.37 -17.34 -7.61
N ASN A 142 11.13 -18.28 -7.02
CA ASN A 142 10.98 -19.72 -7.22
C ASN A 142 10.25 -20.41 -6.06
N THR A 143 10.04 -19.70 -4.95
CA THR A 143 9.31 -20.24 -3.79
C THR A 143 7.87 -20.59 -4.18
N PRO A 144 7.38 -21.82 -3.88
CA PRO A 144 6.02 -22.21 -4.19
C PRO A 144 4.99 -21.30 -3.55
N PHE A 145 3.92 -21.01 -4.30
CA PHE A 145 2.79 -20.21 -3.80
C PHE A 145 1.76 -21.11 -3.11
N HIS A 146 1.29 -20.67 -1.95
CA HIS A 146 0.23 -21.32 -1.19
C HIS A 146 -0.73 -20.25 -0.62
N PRO A 147 -1.55 -19.59 -1.47
CA PRO A 147 -2.39 -18.46 -1.06
C PRO A 147 -3.29 -18.83 0.11
N TYR A 148 -3.45 -17.89 1.07
CA TYR A 148 -4.12 -18.18 2.33
C TYR A 148 -5.22 -17.14 2.66
N SER A 149 -5.77 -16.52 1.62
CA SER A 149 -6.94 -15.62 1.69
C SER A 149 -7.61 -15.50 0.30
N PRO A 150 -8.89 -15.10 0.20
CA PRO A 150 -9.53 -14.81 -1.07
C PRO A 150 -8.78 -13.75 -1.89
N TYR A 151 -8.22 -12.73 -1.22
CA TYR A 151 -7.34 -11.75 -1.84
C TYR A 151 -6.11 -12.40 -2.50
N ALA A 152 -5.40 -13.25 -1.76
CA ALA A 152 -4.22 -13.93 -2.28
C ALA A 152 -4.54 -14.84 -3.48
N VAL A 153 -5.68 -15.54 -3.46
CA VAL A 153 -6.15 -16.37 -4.59
C VAL A 153 -6.43 -15.51 -5.82
N ALA A 154 -7.10 -14.37 -5.65
CA ALA A 154 -7.38 -13.45 -6.76
C ALA A 154 -6.08 -12.87 -7.36
N LYS A 155 -5.13 -12.47 -6.50
CA LYS A 155 -3.81 -11.97 -6.92
C LYS A 155 -2.97 -13.08 -7.58
N LEU A 156 -3.12 -14.34 -7.16
CA LEU A 156 -2.46 -15.48 -7.80
C LEU A 156 -2.94 -15.67 -9.24
N TYR A 157 -4.25 -15.56 -9.47
CA TYR A 157 -4.77 -15.55 -10.84
C TYR A 157 -4.12 -14.42 -11.65
N GLY A 158 -4.07 -13.19 -11.09
CA GLY A 158 -3.45 -12.04 -11.75
C GLY A 158 -1.98 -12.28 -12.11
N TYR A 159 -1.21 -12.90 -11.22
CA TYR A 159 0.19 -13.28 -11.47
C TYR A 159 0.31 -14.28 -12.65
N TRP A 160 -0.47 -15.36 -12.62
CA TRP A 160 -0.38 -16.39 -13.65
C TRP A 160 -0.91 -15.95 -15.01
N ILE A 161 -1.97 -15.14 -15.06
CA ILE A 161 -2.47 -14.65 -16.35
C ILE A 161 -1.50 -13.66 -17.02
N VAL A 162 -0.76 -12.87 -16.24
CA VAL A 162 0.33 -12.03 -16.77
C VAL A 162 1.43 -12.89 -17.37
N LYS A 163 1.84 -13.95 -16.68
CA LYS A 163 2.85 -14.89 -17.17
C LYS A 163 2.38 -15.61 -18.44
N GLU A 164 1.12 -16.07 -18.48
CA GLU A 164 0.53 -16.71 -19.66
C GLU A 164 0.53 -15.77 -20.86
N TYR A 165 0.16 -14.48 -20.68
CA TYR A 165 0.15 -13.52 -21.79
C TYR A 165 1.56 -13.15 -22.29
N ARG A 166 2.54 -13.17 -21.43
CA ARG A 166 3.95 -13.05 -21.79
C ARG A 166 4.41 -14.21 -22.67
N GLU A 167 4.07 -15.44 -22.29
CA GLU A 167 4.48 -16.66 -22.99
C GLU A 167 3.67 -16.91 -24.26
N ALA A 168 2.35 -16.77 -24.23
CA ALA A 168 1.46 -17.06 -25.34
C ALA A 168 1.43 -15.99 -26.43
N TYR A 169 1.56 -14.71 -26.05
CA TYR A 169 1.40 -13.57 -26.96
C TYR A 169 2.64 -12.68 -27.08
N ASN A 170 3.75 -13.10 -26.48
CA ASN A 170 5.03 -12.36 -26.48
C ASN A 170 4.88 -10.89 -25.99
N MET A 171 3.92 -10.63 -25.10
CA MET A 171 3.72 -9.31 -24.53
C MET A 171 4.79 -9.00 -23.48
N PHE A 172 5.27 -7.76 -23.46
CA PHE A 172 6.16 -7.32 -22.38
C PHE A 172 5.32 -7.03 -21.12
N CYS A 173 5.09 -8.04 -20.31
CA CYS A 173 4.36 -7.92 -19.04
C CYS A 173 5.07 -8.64 -17.91
N CYS A 174 5.15 -7.95 -16.75
CA CYS A 174 5.94 -8.36 -15.59
C CYS A 174 5.13 -8.20 -14.31
N SER A 175 5.36 -9.08 -13.33
CA SER A 175 4.80 -8.95 -12.00
C SER A 175 5.88 -8.56 -10.99
N GLY A 176 5.61 -7.53 -10.18
CA GLY A 176 6.37 -7.27 -8.96
C GLY A 176 5.68 -7.95 -7.78
N ILE A 177 6.36 -8.91 -7.16
CA ILE A 177 5.88 -9.60 -5.96
C ILE A 177 6.22 -8.71 -4.75
N LEU A 178 5.30 -7.81 -4.44
CA LEU A 178 5.50 -6.76 -3.45
C LEU A 178 5.36 -7.30 -2.04
N PHE A 179 6.39 -7.13 -1.24
CA PHE A 179 6.29 -7.25 0.21
C PHE A 179 5.68 -5.98 0.80
N ASN A 180 5.39 -5.98 2.10
CA ASN A 180 4.71 -4.86 2.71
C ASN A 180 5.52 -3.57 2.54
N HIS A 181 4.89 -2.52 2.07
CA HIS A 181 5.53 -1.22 1.89
C HIS A 181 4.58 -0.12 2.34
N GLU A 182 5.12 0.75 3.13
CA GLU A 182 4.39 1.68 3.96
C GLU A 182 4.85 3.11 3.68
N SER A 183 4.05 4.06 4.11
CA SER A 183 4.39 5.48 4.06
C SER A 183 3.41 6.31 4.88
N GLU A 184 3.68 7.60 4.96
CA GLU A 184 2.75 8.60 5.45
C GLU A 184 1.43 8.68 4.64
N ARG A 185 1.38 8.07 3.43
CA ARG A 185 0.18 7.96 2.58
C ARG A 185 -0.53 6.61 2.68
N ARG A 186 -0.07 5.73 3.57
CA ARG A 186 -0.74 4.43 3.78
C ARG A 186 -2.19 4.62 4.23
N GLY A 187 -3.10 3.74 3.80
CA GLY A 187 -4.49 3.76 4.26
C GLY A 187 -4.58 3.56 5.78
N GLU A 188 -5.43 4.34 6.45
CA GLU A 188 -5.54 4.38 7.92
C GLU A 188 -6.03 3.08 8.56
N THR A 189 -6.62 2.18 7.75
CA THR A 189 -7.11 0.86 8.20
C THR A 189 -6.01 -0.22 8.26
N PHE A 190 -4.84 0.04 7.68
CA PHE A 190 -3.70 -0.89 7.72
C PHE A 190 -2.95 -0.81 9.05
N VAL A 191 -2.41 -1.94 9.50
CA VAL A 191 -1.83 -2.09 10.85
C VAL A 191 -0.77 -1.04 11.17
N THR A 192 0.16 -0.79 10.28
CA THR A 192 1.24 0.20 10.45
C THR A 192 0.70 1.61 10.64
N ARG A 193 -0.25 2.03 9.80
CA ARG A 193 -0.87 3.34 9.92
C ARG A 193 -1.78 3.46 11.15
N LYS A 194 -2.47 2.38 11.55
CA LYS A 194 -3.19 2.34 12.82
C LYS A 194 -2.26 2.60 13.99
N ILE A 195 -1.07 2.00 13.99
CA ILE A 195 -0.08 2.18 15.06
C ILE A 195 0.41 3.63 15.10
N THR A 196 0.82 4.21 13.97
CA THR A 196 1.39 5.57 13.94
C THR A 196 0.37 6.63 14.29
N LEU A 197 -0.88 6.49 13.81
CA LEU A 197 -2.00 7.38 14.21
C LEU A 197 -2.34 7.22 15.69
N ALA A 198 -2.35 5.99 16.24
CA ALA A 198 -2.61 5.77 17.65
C ALA A 198 -1.49 6.37 18.51
N ALA A 199 -0.22 6.19 18.14
CA ALA A 199 0.91 6.81 18.84
C ALA A 199 0.74 8.34 18.88
N ALA A 200 0.40 8.96 17.76
CA ALA A 200 0.16 10.39 17.66
C ALA A 200 -1.05 10.86 18.50
N ARG A 201 -2.14 10.10 18.50
CA ARG A 201 -3.36 10.41 19.28
C ARG A 201 -3.14 10.21 20.77
N ILE A 202 -2.45 9.15 21.19
CA ILE A 202 -2.12 8.88 22.60
C ILE A 202 -1.23 9.99 23.14
N ALA A 203 -0.18 10.37 22.42
CA ALA A 203 0.72 11.44 22.83
C ALA A 203 0.02 12.81 22.96
N GLN A 204 -1.07 13.03 22.22
CA GLN A 204 -1.87 14.26 22.28
C GLN A 204 -3.12 14.13 23.16
N GLY A 205 -3.27 13.05 23.95
CA GLY A 205 -4.40 12.81 24.84
C GLY A 205 -5.75 12.63 24.12
N LYS A 206 -5.74 12.12 22.88
CA LYS A 206 -6.93 11.91 22.04
C LYS A 206 -7.38 10.45 21.98
N GLN A 207 -6.56 9.55 22.47
CA GLN A 207 -6.83 8.12 22.50
C GLN A 207 -6.15 7.51 23.71
N ASP A 208 -6.87 6.62 24.42
CA ASP A 208 -6.34 5.99 25.64
C ASP A 208 -5.52 4.74 25.33
N LYS A 209 -5.92 3.96 24.29
CA LYS A 209 -5.37 2.63 24.02
C LYS A 209 -5.53 2.24 22.55
N LEU A 210 -4.60 1.43 22.04
CA LEU A 210 -4.67 0.79 20.73
C LEU A 210 -4.92 -0.72 20.89
N TYR A 211 -5.91 -1.24 20.15
CA TYR A 211 -6.18 -2.67 20.04
C TYR A 211 -5.63 -3.22 18.71
N LEU A 212 -4.90 -4.33 18.79
CA LEU A 212 -4.29 -5.02 17.66
C LEU A 212 -4.55 -6.52 17.72
N GLY A 213 -4.22 -7.22 16.63
CA GLY A 213 -4.16 -8.69 16.62
C GLY A 213 -2.80 -9.20 17.10
N ASN A 214 -2.27 -10.23 16.42
CA ASN A 214 -1.03 -10.89 16.80
C ASN A 214 0.19 -9.94 16.67
N LEU A 215 0.78 -9.56 17.81
CA LEU A 215 1.96 -8.70 17.87
C LEU A 215 3.27 -9.41 17.45
N SER A 216 3.28 -10.74 17.42
CA SER A 216 4.43 -11.55 17.04
C SER A 216 4.50 -11.82 15.53
N SER A 217 3.49 -11.39 14.75
CA SER A 217 3.53 -11.50 13.28
C SER A 217 4.72 -10.75 12.71
N LEU A 218 5.47 -11.45 11.84
CA LEU A 218 6.70 -10.94 11.23
C LEU A 218 6.44 -10.49 9.78
N ARG A 219 6.92 -9.32 9.42
CA ARG A 219 6.77 -8.74 8.08
C ARG A 219 8.06 -8.06 7.62
N ASP A 220 8.28 -8.09 6.34
CA ASP A 220 9.26 -7.27 5.66
C ASP A 220 8.57 -5.96 5.26
N TRP A 221 8.96 -4.85 5.86
CA TRP A 221 8.38 -3.52 5.61
C TRP A 221 9.38 -2.58 4.98
N GLY A 222 9.07 -2.10 3.77
CA GLY A 222 9.85 -1.09 3.08
C GLY A 222 9.12 0.24 2.92
N TYR A 223 9.80 1.24 2.37
CA TYR A 223 9.23 2.54 2.07
C TYR A 223 8.64 2.57 0.65
N ALA A 224 7.39 3.01 0.52
CA ALA A 224 6.68 2.99 -0.75
C ALA A 224 7.39 3.77 -1.87
N LYS A 225 8.09 4.87 -1.56
CA LYS A 225 8.89 5.61 -2.56
C LYS A 225 10.04 4.79 -3.13
N ASP A 226 10.67 3.94 -2.34
CA ASP A 226 11.74 3.08 -2.80
C ASP A 226 11.18 1.97 -3.70
N TYR A 227 9.97 1.49 -3.40
CA TYR A 227 9.27 0.45 -4.16
C TYR A 227 8.80 0.93 -5.54
N VAL A 228 8.27 2.15 -5.65
CA VAL A 228 7.84 2.68 -6.97
C VAL A 228 9.00 2.84 -7.94
N GLU A 229 10.21 3.12 -7.45
CA GLU A 229 11.41 3.09 -8.28
C GLU A 229 11.67 1.70 -8.85
N CYS A 230 11.52 0.64 -8.04
CA CYS A 230 11.68 -0.74 -8.51
C CYS A 230 10.63 -1.10 -9.56
N MET A 231 9.36 -0.68 -9.38
CA MET A 231 8.30 -0.87 -10.38
C MET A 231 8.70 -0.29 -11.74
N TRP A 232 9.29 0.91 -11.74
CA TRP A 232 9.78 1.54 -12.95
C TRP A 232 10.98 0.80 -13.54
N LEU A 233 11.96 0.41 -12.72
CA LEU A 233 13.14 -0.33 -13.17
C LEU A 233 12.78 -1.66 -13.85
N ILE A 234 11.78 -2.37 -13.34
CA ILE A 234 11.26 -3.62 -13.93
C ILE A 234 10.81 -3.39 -15.38
N LEU A 235 10.12 -2.28 -15.66
CA LEU A 235 9.70 -1.97 -17.02
C LEU A 235 10.83 -1.39 -17.88
N GLN A 236 11.97 -0.99 -17.33
CA GLN A 236 13.15 -0.59 -18.11
C GLN A 236 14.08 -1.77 -18.42
N HIS A 237 13.88 -2.93 -17.79
CA HIS A 237 14.67 -4.14 -18.03
C HIS A 237 14.52 -4.62 -19.48
N GLU A 238 15.54 -5.32 -20.02
CA GLU A 238 15.55 -5.75 -21.41
C GLU A 238 14.54 -6.88 -21.69
N THR A 239 14.40 -7.79 -20.72
CA THR A 239 13.53 -8.96 -20.82
C THR A 239 12.37 -8.86 -19.81
N PRO A 240 11.15 -9.32 -20.17
CA PRO A 240 10.04 -9.33 -19.23
C PRO A 240 10.21 -10.49 -18.20
N GLU A 241 10.44 -10.10 -16.95
CA GLU A 241 10.62 -11.02 -15.82
C GLU A 241 9.84 -10.56 -14.59
N ASP A 242 9.58 -11.50 -13.67
CA ASP A 242 8.96 -11.21 -12.39
C ASP A 242 10.04 -11.05 -11.31
N PHE A 243 9.79 -10.15 -10.35
CA PHE A 243 10.75 -9.79 -9.31
C PHE A 243 10.11 -9.71 -7.93
N VAL A 244 10.78 -10.27 -6.93
CA VAL A 244 10.49 -9.99 -5.52
C VAL A 244 10.97 -8.58 -5.19
N ILE A 245 10.05 -7.76 -4.64
CA ILE A 245 10.32 -6.42 -4.17
C ILE A 245 10.16 -6.42 -2.65
N ALA A 246 11.28 -6.45 -1.94
CA ALA A 246 11.37 -6.60 -0.49
C ALA A 246 12.62 -5.89 0.04
N THR A 247 12.67 -5.60 1.34
CA THR A 247 13.89 -5.03 1.95
C THR A 247 14.94 -6.11 2.22
N GLY A 248 14.50 -7.34 2.50
CA GLY A 248 15.34 -8.43 2.99
C GLY A 248 15.50 -8.41 4.51
N GLU A 249 14.79 -7.54 5.20
CA GLU A 249 14.77 -7.44 6.66
C GLU A 249 13.36 -7.72 7.20
N GLN A 250 13.28 -8.31 8.37
CA GLN A 250 12.03 -8.73 8.96
C GLN A 250 11.87 -8.18 10.36
N HIS A 251 10.69 -7.61 10.66
CA HIS A 251 10.35 -7.00 11.94
C HIS A 251 8.99 -7.49 12.42
N SER A 252 8.77 -7.50 13.74
CA SER A 252 7.49 -7.84 14.35
C SER A 252 6.58 -6.60 14.46
N VAL A 253 5.27 -6.85 14.54
CA VAL A 253 4.30 -5.79 14.86
C VAL A 253 4.63 -5.13 16.20
N ARG A 254 5.14 -5.93 17.18
CA ARG A 254 5.60 -5.42 18.49
C ARG A 254 6.73 -4.41 18.33
N GLU A 255 7.77 -4.71 17.54
CA GLU A 255 8.88 -3.77 17.28
C GLU A 255 8.39 -2.48 16.62
N PHE A 256 7.42 -2.59 15.70
CA PHE A 256 6.82 -1.40 15.10
C PHE A 256 6.09 -0.53 16.14
N CYS A 257 5.33 -1.15 17.07
CA CYS A 257 4.66 -0.43 18.15
C CYS A 257 5.67 0.26 19.08
N ASP A 258 6.72 -0.45 19.48
CA ASP A 258 7.77 0.08 20.37
C ASP A 258 8.45 1.30 19.75
N LEU A 259 8.88 1.19 18.50
CA LEU A 259 9.51 2.30 17.77
C LEU A 259 8.56 3.49 17.59
N ALA A 260 7.30 3.23 17.25
CA ALA A 260 6.32 4.30 17.01
C ALA A 260 6.02 5.09 18.29
N LEU A 261 5.85 4.41 19.44
CA LEU A 261 5.60 5.09 20.72
C LEU A 261 6.86 5.75 21.27
N LYS A 262 8.01 5.17 21.02
CA LYS A 262 9.30 5.76 21.40
C LYS A 262 9.58 7.08 20.66
N GLU A 263 9.17 7.20 19.40
CA GLU A 263 9.31 8.45 18.63
C GLU A 263 8.49 9.61 19.23
N VAL A 264 7.41 9.30 19.97
CA VAL A 264 6.60 10.30 20.68
C VAL A 264 6.96 10.38 22.20
N GLY A 265 8.09 9.83 22.60
CA GLY A 265 8.61 9.93 23.98
C GLY A 265 7.96 8.97 24.97
N ILE A 266 7.35 7.87 24.52
CA ILE A 266 6.70 6.86 25.35
C ILE A 266 7.48 5.55 25.23
N THR A 267 7.91 4.98 26.35
CA THR A 267 8.58 3.67 26.41
C THR A 267 7.62 2.62 26.93
N LEU A 268 7.52 1.51 26.20
CA LEU A 268 6.67 0.37 26.58
C LEU A 268 7.48 -0.78 27.18
N GLU A 269 6.85 -1.51 28.08
CA GLU A 269 7.21 -2.88 28.45
C GLU A 269 6.06 -3.80 28.04
N PHE A 270 6.40 -4.87 27.27
CA PHE A 270 5.41 -5.85 26.85
C PHE A 270 5.36 -7.00 27.85
N THR A 271 4.15 -7.37 28.27
CA THR A 271 3.87 -8.44 29.23
C THR A 271 2.78 -9.35 28.71
N GLY A 272 2.78 -10.63 29.13
CA GLY A 272 1.86 -11.65 28.62
C GLY A 272 2.29 -12.20 27.26
N GLU A 273 1.52 -13.11 26.72
CA GLU A 273 1.76 -13.74 25.41
C GLU A 273 0.44 -13.95 24.65
N GLY A 274 0.50 -13.93 23.32
CA GLY A 274 -0.65 -14.18 22.45
C GLY A 274 -1.80 -13.21 22.69
N ALA A 275 -2.98 -13.73 23.04
CA ALA A 275 -4.18 -12.91 23.27
C ALA A 275 -4.13 -12.09 24.58
N ASP A 276 -3.27 -12.47 25.51
CA ASP A 276 -3.11 -11.78 26.80
C ASP A 276 -1.98 -10.74 26.78
N GLU A 277 -1.32 -10.56 25.63
CA GLU A 277 -0.20 -9.65 25.50
C GLU A 277 -0.63 -8.19 25.58
N LYS A 278 0.13 -7.40 26.35
CA LYS A 278 -0.12 -5.97 26.60
C LYS A 278 1.18 -5.18 26.57
N GLY A 279 1.11 -3.97 26.03
CA GLY A 279 2.17 -2.96 26.13
C GLY A 279 1.82 -1.92 27.19
N VAL A 280 2.60 -1.88 28.27
CA VAL A 280 2.41 -0.98 29.41
C VAL A 280 3.44 0.16 29.32
N CYS A 281 3.02 1.39 29.52
CA CYS A 281 3.92 2.54 29.58
C CYS A 281 4.77 2.48 30.86
N VAL A 282 6.08 2.40 30.72
CA VAL A 282 7.04 2.40 31.83
C VAL A 282 7.82 3.71 31.95
N ALA A 283 7.88 4.52 30.86
CA ALA A 283 8.43 5.85 30.89
C ALA A 283 7.77 6.73 29.82
N GLY A 284 7.57 8.02 30.15
CA GLY A 284 6.91 8.99 29.29
C GLY A 284 6.18 10.07 30.09
N PRO A 285 5.12 10.67 29.55
CA PRO A 285 4.25 11.58 30.28
C PRO A 285 3.72 10.94 31.57
N GLU A 286 3.77 11.67 32.68
CA GLU A 286 3.45 11.14 34.03
C GLU A 286 2.07 10.49 34.08
N GLU A 287 1.10 11.09 33.40
CA GLU A 287 -0.28 10.60 33.30
C GLU A 287 -0.45 9.28 32.54
N LEU A 288 0.56 8.86 31.77
CA LEU A 288 0.54 7.61 31.00
C LEU A 288 1.30 6.47 31.68
N VAL A 289 2.23 6.78 32.60
CA VAL A 289 3.03 5.76 33.29
C VAL A 289 2.13 4.80 34.06
N GLY A 290 2.36 3.50 33.86
CA GLY A 290 1.57 2.41 34.45
C GLY A 290 0.29 2.05 33.68
N LYS A 291 -0.10 2.83 32.63
CA LYS A 291 -1.26 2.50 31.81
C LYS A 291 -0.91 1.50 30.71
N THR A 292 -1.85 0.62 30.41
CA THR A 292 -1.81 -0.23 29.22
C THR A 292 -2.19 0.59 28.00
N LEU A 293 -1.25 0.76 27.06
CA LEU A 293 -1.46 1.54 25.83
C LEU A 293 -1.67 0.66 24.61
N ILE A 294 -1.16 -0.57 24.61
CA ILE A 294 -1.39 -1.59 23.58
C ILE A 294 -2.04 -2.81 24.22
N GLU A 295 -3.05 -3.36 23.56
CA GLU A 295 -3.72 -4.58 23.99
C GLU A 295 -4.11 -5.44 22.80
N VAL A 296 -3.88 -6.75 22.90
CA VAL A 296 -4.32 -7.70 21.89
C VAL A 296 -5.82 -7.95 22.04
N SER A 297 -6.55 -7.90 20.90
CA SER A 297 -7.96 -8.25 20.86
C SER A 297 -8.22 -9.35 19.83
N PRO A 298 -8.98 -10.40 20.19
CA PRO A 298 -9.39 -11.46 19.27
C PRO A 298 -10.16 -10.94 18.04
N ASP A 299 -10.83 -9.80 18.14
CA ASP A 299 -11.59 -9.19 17.04
C ASP A 299 -10.73 -8.82 15.84
N PHE A 300 -9.41 -8.70 16.03
CA PHE A 300 -8.44 -8.39 14.98
C PHE A 300 -7.70 -9.63 14.46
N TYR A 301 -8.09 -10.85 14.86
CA TYR A 301 -7.58 -12.06 14.27
C TYR A 301 -8.34 -12.40 13.00
N ARG A 302 -7.63 -12.84 11.96
CA ARG A 302 -8.22 -13.29 10.71
C ARG A 302 -8.59 -14.77 10.78
N PRO A 303 -9.55 -15.25 9.97
CA PRO A 303 -9.87 -16.68 9.86
C PRO A 303 -8.63 -17.53 9.51
N THR A 304 -7.78 -16.99 8.64
CA THR A 304 -6.43 -17.50 8.34
C THR A 304 -5.47 -16.32 8.34
N ASP A 305 -4.32 -16.46 8.97
CA ASP A 305 -3.31 -15.40 8.99
C ASP A 305 -1.94 -15.94 8.55
N VAL A 306 -1.20 -15.09 7.85
CA VAL A 306 0.17 -15.37 7.44
C VAL A 306 1.10 -14.87 8.54
N VAL A 307 1.88 -15.78 9.11
CA VAL A 307 2.73 -15.48 10.27
C VAL A 307 4.07 -14.89 9.85
N ASN A 308 4.60 -15.32 8.70
CA ASN A 308 5.98 -15.05 8.32
C ASN A 308 6.10 -14.68 6.84
N LEU A 309 6.34 -13.41 6.56
CA LEU A 309 6.68 -12.92 5.21
C LEU A 309 8.04 -12.23 5.27
N TRP A 310 9.02 -12.85 4.61
CA TRP A 310 10.40 -12.37 4.53
C TRP A 310 10.93 -12.54 3.12
N GLY A 311 11.11 -11.44 2.37
CA GLY A 311 11.48 -11.49 0.96
C GLY A 311 12.99 -11.52 0.73
N ASP A 312 13.41 -12.21 -0.32
CA ASP A 312 14.79 -12.16 -0.85
C ASP A 312 14.84 -11.25 -2.09
N PRO A 313 15.33 -10.00 -1.98
CA PRO A 313 15.42 -9.05 -3.09
C PRO A 313 16.64 -9.28 -3.99
N THR A 314 17.38 -10.37 -3.84
CA THR A 314 18.67 -10.59 -4.51
C THR A 314 18.59 -10.47 -6.03
N LYS A 315 17.53 -10.98 -6.65
CA LYS A 315 17.30 -10.86 -8.11
C LYS A 315 17.12 -9.41 -8.52
N ALA A 316 16.23 -8.66 -7.85
CA ALA A 316 16.00 -7.25 -8.15
C ALA A 316 17.25 -6.39 -7.95
N LYS A 317 18.02 -6.64 -6.88
CA LYS A 317 19.30 -5.95 -6.64
C LYS A 317 20.31 -6.21 -7.76
N LYS A 318 20.45 -7.45 -8.21
CA LYS A 318 21.47 -7.82 -9.20
C LYS A 318 21.09 -7.42 -10.63
N ALA A 319 19.83 -7.68 -11.03
CA ALA A 319 19.39 -7.47 -12.40
C ALA A 319 19.01 -6.02 -12.68
N LEU A 320 18.40 -5.32 -11.69
CA LEU A 320 17.89 -3.98 -11.86
C LEU A 320 18.80 -2.90 -11.25
N GLY A 321 19.80 -3.29 -10.44
CA GLY A 321 20.61 -2.35 -9.67
C GLY A 321 19.80 -1.61 -8.58
N TRP A 322 18.63 -2.15 -8.21
CA TRP A 322 17.77 -1.55 -7.20
C TRP A 322 18.36 -1.66 -5.79
N ASN A 323 18.25 -0.59 -5.02
CA ASN A 323 18.63 -0.58 -3.60
C ASN A 323 17.38 -0.54 -2.71
N PRO A 324 16.99 -1.66 -2.04
CA PRO A 324 15.83 -1.70 -1.16
C PRO A 324 16.04 -1.00 0.20
N ALA A 325 17.29 -0.72 0.57
CA ALA A 325 17.65 -0.17 1.87
C ALA A 325 17.99 1.34 1.80
N LYS A 326 17.32 2.09 0.93
CA LYS A 326 17.48 3.56 0.89
C LYS A 326 16.91 4.20 2.16
N THR A 327 15.75 3.67 2.61
CA THR A 327 15.09 4.09 3.84
C THR A 327 15.07 2.90 4.81
N SER A 328 15.69 3.05 5.97
CA SER A 328 15.69 2.01 7.01
C SER A 328 14.31 1.86 7.65
N PHE A 329 14.08 0.70 8.29
CA PHE A 329 12.84 0.46 9.03
C PHE A 329 12.57 1.52 10.12
N GLU A 330 13.59 1.87 10.89
CA GLU A 330 13.46 2.92 11.90
C GLU A 330 13.09 4.29 11.30
N GLU A 331 13.72 4.65 10.18
CA GLU A 331 13.45 5.93 9.51
C GLU A 331 12.02 5.94 8.94
N LEU A 332 11.56 4.84 8.37
CA LEU A 332 10.18 4.67 7.90
C LEU A 332 9.17 4.91 9.03
N VAL A 333 9.36 4.26 10.18
CA VAL A 333 8.48 4.45 11.35
C VAL A 333 8.48 5.91 11.81
N LYS A 334 9.66 6.54 11.91
CA LYS A 334 9.80 7.96 12.30
C LYS A 334 9.09 8.90 11.32
N LEU A 335 9.25 8.68 10.01
CA LEU A 335 8.57 9.47 8.97
C LEU A 335 7.05 9.40 9.13
N MET A 336 6.50 8.19 9.28
CA MET A 336 5.07 7.99 9.44
C MET A 336 4.53 8.63 10.73
N VAL A 337 5.22 8.45 11.86
CA VAL A 337 4.81 9.02 13.16
C VAL A 337 4.85 10.55 13.11
N ARG A 338 5.91 11.16 12.59
CA ARG A 338 6.01 12.63 12.49
C ARG A 338 4.93 13.23 11.63
N HIS A 339 4.62 12.62 10.51
CA HIS A 339 3.50 13.02 9.68
C HIS A 339 2.17 12.93 10.44
N ASP A 340 1.92 11.82 11.14
CA ASP A 340 0.67 11.62 11.86
C ASP A 340 0.53 12.53 13.09
N MET A 341 1.63 12.89 13.74
CA MET A 341 1.64 13.94 14.78
C MET A 341 1.13 15.28 14.25
N GLN A 342 1.59 15.68 13.06
CA GLN A 342 1.14 16.91 12.40
C GLN A 342 -0.33 16.81 11.98
N LYS A 343 -0.72 15.67 11.38
CA LYS A 343 -2.08 15.41 10.95
C LYS A 343 -3.07 15.50 12.12
N VAL A 344 -2.80 14.79 13.21
CA VAL A 344 -3.68 14.77 14.40
C VAL A 344 -3.78 16.15 15.03
N ALA A 345 -2.70 16.93 15.06
CA ALA A 345 -2.72 18.30 15.55
C ALA A 345 -3.57 19.23 14.65
N ALA A 346 -3.44 19.09 13.33
CA ALA A 346 -4.23 19.87 12.36
C ALA A 346 -5.72 19.51 12.41
N ASP A 347 -6.06 18.22 12.48
CA ASP A 347 -7.44 17.74 12.59
C ASP A 347 -8.11 18.29 13.87
N HIS A 348 -7.37 18.31 14.99
CA HIS A 348 -7.87 18.89 16.24
C HIS A 348 -8.10 20.40 16.15
N ALA A 349 -7.16 21.14 15.56
CA ALA A 349 -7.31 22.58 15.38
C ALA A 349 -8.53 22.93 14.49
N ALA A 350 -8.75 22.13 13.43
CA ALA A 350 -9.91 22.28 12.56
C ALA A 350 -11.24 21.99 13.30
N GLU A 351 -11.28 20.94 14.12
CA GLU A 351 -12.46 20.60 14.92
C GLU A 351 -12.77 21.70 15.95
N GLN A 352 -11.76 22.20 16.66
CA GLN A 352 -11.93 23.29 17.63
C GLN A 352 -12.42 24.56 16.94
N ALA A 353 -11.93 24.88 15.74
CA ALA A 353 -12.41 26.01 14.98
C ALA A 353 -13.89 25.86 14.57
N ARG A 354 -14.33 24.65 14.21
CA ARG A 354 -15.74 24.36 13.90
C ARG A 354 -16.64 24.53 15.13
N VAL A 355 -16.21 24.02 16.29
CA VAL A 355 -16.94 24.17 17.56
C VAL A 355 -17.08 25.64 17.92
N ASN A 356 -15.99 26.40 17.86
CA ASN A 356 -16.02 27.86 18.14
C ASN A 356 -16.94 28.61 17.16
N LEU A 357 -16.91 28.26 15.88
CA LEU A 357 -17.81 28.90 14.88
C LEU A 357 -19.27 28.58 15.17
N ALA A 358 -19.60 27.34 15.53
CA ALA A 358 -20.96 26.95 15.90
C ALA A 358 -21.46 27.76 17.11
N GLU A 359 -20.63 27.90 18.16
CA GLU A 359 -20.97 28.75 19.32
C GLU A 359 -21.16 30.24 18.96
N TYR A 360 -20.36 30.81 18.04
CA TYR A 360 -20.51 32.19 17.58
C TYR A 360 -21.79 32.38 16.78
N LEU A 361 -22.20 31.40 15.97
CA LEU A 361 -23.46 31.42 15.24
C LEU A 361 -24.67 31.36 16.19
N GLU A 362 -24.63 30.46 17.20
CA GLU A 362 -25.69 30.36 18.23
C GLU A 362 -25.82 31.62 19.05
N LYS A 363 -24.72 32.30 19.37
CA LYS A 363 -24.71 33.57 20.11
C LYS A 363 -25.04 34.81 19.22
N GLY A 364 -25.26 34.61 17.91
CA GLY A 364 -25.58 35.68 16.95
C GLY A 364 -24.44 36.67 16.71
N ILE A 365 -23.20 36.29 17.00
CA ILE A 365 -21.99 37.12 16.85
C ILE A 365 -21.54 37.17 15.39
N VAL A 366 -21.85 36.14 14.62
CA VAL A 366 -21.58 36.03 13.17
C VAL A 366 -22.89 35.67 12.48
N LYS A 367 -23.20 36.33 11.35
CA LYS A 367 -24.36 36.03 10.50
C LYS A 367 -23.96 35.23 9.31
#